data_5df3504460a2fb211d27c264b88412c7
#
_entry.id   5df3504460a2fb211d27c264b88412c7
#
_cell.length_a   1.000
_cell.length_b   1.000
_cell.length_c   1.000
_cell.angle_alpha   90.00
_cell.angle_beta   90.00
_cell.angle_gamma   90.00
#
_symmetry.space_group_name_H-M   'P 1'
#
loop_
_entity.id
_entity.type
_entity.pdbx_description
1 polymer ?
#
loop_
_entity_poly.entity_id
_entity_poly.type
_entity_poly.pdbx_seq_one_letter_code
_entity_poly.pdbx_strand_id
1 'polypeptide(L)'
;AHSATGGSVSGGTLAAGVAKRRYNPWRDPRVICIGLITLSAGLVEGAPADWLPLALVDGRGVTNEFGALMLALFYGAVVTARLAGSALLTRFTRVAVLRTSLAIAAVGILTVVLVPGPVPMIVGTILWGLGSGVCWPITISAAADRHETAARDVATVSAIGYTSMLLGPMAFGVLGSAMFRRSIRN
;
A
#
# COMPACT_ATOMS: atom_id res chain seq x y z
N ALA A 1 60.85 -36.97 40.04
CA ALA A 1 61.44 -36.93 38.72
C ALA A 1 60.39 -37.23 37.66
N HIS A 2 59.84 -36.31 36.97
CA HIS A 2 59.92 -36.20 35.53
C HIS A 2 59.20 -34.97 35.05
N SER A 3 60.01 -34.13 34.55
CA SER A 3 59.67 -32.95 33.74
C SER A 3 58.95 -33.39 32.47
N ALA A 4 57.91 -32.63 32.08
CA ALA A 4 57.47 -32.60 30.73
C ALA A 4 56.96 -31.17 30.40
N THR A 5 57.82 -30.57 29.71
CA THR A 5 57.75 -29.40 28.85
C THR A 5 56.45 -29.13 28.15
N GLY A 6 56.06 -27.92 28.23
CA GLY A 6 55.49 -26.95 27.39
C GLY A 6 55.10 -27.26 25.96
N GLY A 7 54.00 -26.75 25.62
CA GLY A 7 53.50 -26.60 24.28
C GLY A 7 52.48 -25.50 24.25
N SER A 8 52.97 -24.26 24.26
CA SER A 8 52.13 -23.11 23.94
C SER A 8 51.79 -23.12 22.47
N VAL A 9 50.63 -23.59 22.13
CA VAL A 9 50.06 -23.35 20.79
C VAL A 9 49.29 -22.05 20.82
N SER A 10 50.01 -20.99 20.56
CA SER A 10 49.46 -19.71 20.17
C SER A 10 48.81 -19.84 18.81
N GLY A 11 47.59 -20.33 18.79
CA GLY A 11 46.73 -20.28 17.63
C GLY A 11 45.95 -18.96 17.62
N GLY A 12 46.64 -17.89 17.32
CA GLY A 12 46.02 -16.64 17.01
C GLY A 12 45.15 -16.76 15.77
N THR A 13 43.92 -17.18 15.93
CA THR A 13 42.94 -17.11 14.87
C THR A 13 42.57 -15.63 14.71
N LEU A 14 43.30 -15.00 13.80
CA LEU A 14 42.88 -13.74 13.22
C LEU A 14 41.59 -13.99 12.43
N ALA A 15 40.49 -14.12 13.13
CA ALA A 15 39.17 -13.93 12.54
C ALA A 15 39.11 -12.46 12.12
N ALA A 16 39.66 -12.19 10.92
CA ALA A 16 39.39 -10.96 10.21
C ALA A 16 37.88 -10.89 10.07
N GLY A 17 37.26 -10.19 11.01
CA GLY A 17 35.86 -9.83 10.96
C GLY A 17 35.65 -9.00 9.71
N VAL A 18 35.28 -9.68 8.61
CA VAL A 18 34.69 -9.01 7.47
C VAL A 18 33.50 -8.25 8.05
N ALA A 19 33.65 -6.95 8.21
CA ALA A 19 32.61 -6.09 8.69
C ALA A 19 31.43 -6.26 7.73
N LYS A 20 30.46 -7.08 8.12
CA LYS A 20 29.25 -7.39 7.36
C LYS A 20 28.61 -6.02 7.13
N ARG A 21 28.73 -5.49 5.92
CA ARG A 21 28.23 -4.18 5.53
C ARG A 21 26.80 -4.09 6.03
N ARG A 22 26.55 -3.20 6.98
CA ARG A 22 25.26 -3.13 7.70
C ARG A 22 24.16 -2.88 6.69
N TYR A 23 23.36 -3.88 6.37
CA TYR A 23 22.26 -3.78 5.41
C TYR A 23 21.32 -2.66 5.83
N ASN A 24 21.06 -1.75 4.89
CA ASN A 24 20.14 -0.62 5.09
C ASN A 24 19.01 -0.71 4.05
N PRO A 25 17.79 -1.08 4.45
CA PRO A 25 16.65 -1.22 3.55
C PRO A 25 16.26 0.09 2.86
N TRP A 26 16.52 1.25 3.47
CA TRP A 26 16.27 2.56 2.88
C TRP A 26 17.16 2.90 1.67
N ARG A 27 18.18 2.10 1.39
CA ARG A 27 19.07 2.22 0.23
C ARG A 27 18.92 1.07 -0.75
N ASP A 28 18.05 0.12 -0.46
CA ASP A 28 17.76 -1.00 -1.37
C ASP A 28 16.67 -0.57 -2.36
N PRO A 29 16.99 -0.45 -3.67
CA PRO A 29 16.02 0.00 -4.67
C PRO A 29 14.80 -0.91 -4.75
N ARG A 30 14.93 -2.22 -4.48
CA ARG A 30 13.79 -3.14 -4.44
C ARG A 30 12.84 -2.77 -3.31
N VAL A 31 13.34 -2.52 -2.12
CA VAL A 31 12.53 -2.15 -0.94
C VAL A 31 11.85 -0.81 -1.17
N ILE A 32 12.57 0.17 -1.73
CA ILE A 32 11.99 1.47 -2.06
C ILE A 32 10.90 1.35 -3.13
N CYS A 33 11.12 0.58 -4.20
CA CYS A 33 10.08 0.36 -5.21
C CYS A 33 8.82 -0.30 -4.62
N ILE A 34 8.96 -1.34 -3.79
CA ILE A 34 7.84 -1.96 -3.10
C ILE A 34 7.15 -0.95 -2.19
N GLY A 35 7.93 -0.15 -1.44
CA GLY A 35 7.41 0.91 -0.59
C GLY A 35 6.59 1.97 -1.35
N LEU A 36 7.06 2.41 -2.52
CA LEU A 36 6.32 3.35 -3.38
C LEU A 36 5.02 2.76 -3.92
N ILE A 37 5.02 1.48 -4.27
CA ILE A 37 3.78 0.78 -4.67
C ILE A 37 2.83 0.71 -3.47
N THR A 38 3.32 0.41 -2.27
CA THR A 38 2.53 0.37 -1.05
C THR A 38 1.96 1.74 -0.70
N LEU A 39 2.75 2.80 -0.86
CA LEU A 39 2.32 4.18 -0.67
C LEU A 39 1.18 4.54 -1.64
N SER A 40 1.33 4.20 -2.92
CA SER A 40 0.30 4.43 -3.93
C SER A 40 -0.99 3.67 -3.62
N ALA A 41 -0.86 2.39 -3.21
CA ALA A 41 -1.99 1.58 -2.77
C ALA A 41 -2.68 2.18 -1.55
N GLY A 42 -1.92 2.68 -0.59
CA GLY A 42 -2.44 3.36 0.61
C GLY A 42 -3.19 4.65 0.28
N LEU A 43 -2.74 5.43 -0.70
CA LEU A 43 -3.47 6.61 -1.17
C LEU A 43 -4.80 6.22 -1.83
N VAL A 44 -4.79 5.19 -2.68
CA VAL A 44 -6.00 4.72 -3.40
C VAL A 44 -7.03 4.12 -2.43
N GLU A 45 -6.59 3.43 -1.39
CA GLU A 45 -7.48 2.83 -0.38
C GLU A 45 -7.89 3.82 0.70
N GLY A 46 -7.00 4.75 1.08
CA GLY A 46 -7.25 5.72 2.15
C GLY A 46 -8.13 6.89 1.71
N ALA A 47 -7.98 7.37 0.48
CA ALA A 47 -8.75 8.51 -0.01
C ALA A 47 -10.28 8.40 0.15
N PRO A 48 -10.91 7.24 -0.07
CA PRO A 48 -12.36 7.11 0.13
C PRO A 48 -12.85 7.37 1.54
N ALA A 49 -12.04 7.09 2.56
CA ALA A 49 -12.43 7.31 3.95
C ALA A 49 -12.84 8.76 4.22
N ASP A 50 -12.05 9.69 3.68
CA ASP A 50 -12.22 11.12 3.96
C ASP A 50 -13.01 11.83 2.87
N TRP A 51 -12.86 11.41 1.61
CA TRP A 51 -13.30 12.19 0.47
C TRP A 51 -14.46 11.59 -0.31
N LEU A 52 -14.71 10.26 -0.28
CA LEU A 52 -15.75 9.66 -1.11
C LEU A 52 -17.16 10.17 -0.74
N PRO A 53 -17.59 10.15 0.54
CA PRO A 53 -18.91 10.68 0.90
C PRO A 53 -19.04 12.16 0.58
N LEU A 54 -18.02 12.96 0.92
CA LEU A 54 -17.99 14.40 0.69
C LEU A 54 -18.08 14.74 -0.81
N ALA A 55 -17.27 14.07 -1.63
CA ALA A 55 -17.28 14.29 -3.08
C ALA A 55 -18.61 13.91 -3.74
N LEU A 56 -19.31 12.91 -3.22
CA LEU A 56 -20.61 12.50 -3.73
C LEU A 56 -21.73 13.45 -3.25
N VAL A 57 -21.71 13.85 -2.00
CA VAL A 57 -22.73 14.78 -1.44
C VAL A 57 -22.56 16.16 -2.06
N ASP A 58 -21.38 16.76 -1.97
CA ASP A 58 -21.15 18.14 -2.43
C ASP A 58 -21.01 18.23 -3.96
N GLY A 59 -20.42 17.21 -4.59
CA GLY A 59 -20.16 17.21 -6.03
C GLY A 59 -21.29 16.67 -6.90
N ARG A 60 -22.12 15.78 -6.36
CA ARG A 60 -23.20 15.11 -7.11
C ARG A 60 -24.59 15.35 -6.51
N GLY A 61 -24.69 16.05 -5.38
CA GLY A 61 -25.96 16.39 -4.73
C GLY A 61 -26.72 15.17 -4.18
N VAL A 62 -26.03 14.07 -3.87
CA VAL A 62 -26.66 12.91 -3.25
C VAL A 62 -26.85 13.14 -1.75
N THR A 63 -27.71 12.34 -1.11
CA THR A 63 -27.94 12.45 0.32
C THR A 63 -26.75 11.93 1.15
N ASN A 64 -26.63 12.38 2.40
CA ASN A 64 -25.57 11.91 3.31
C ASN A 64 -25.66 10.40 3.55
N GLU A 65 -26.87 9.84 3.62
CA GLU A 65 -27.10 8.41 3.79
C GLU A 65 -26.56 7.63 2.58
N PHE A 66 -26.75 8.14 1.36
CA PHE A 66 -26.22 7.50 0.16
C PHE A 66 -24.69 7.60 0.14
N GLY A 67 -24.09 8.73 0.53
CA GLY A 67 -22.64 8.88 0.68
C GLY A 67 -22.06 7.86 1.69
N ALA A 68 -22.70 7.71 2.85
CA ALA A 68 -22.31 6.73 3.85
C ALA A 68 -22.45 5.28 3.36
N LEU A 69 -23.52 4.96 2.61
CA LEU A 69 -23.70 3.67 1.97
C LEU A 69 -22.58 3.36 0.98
N MET A 70 -22.17 4.34 0.18
CA MET A 70 -21.06 4.18 -0.77
C MET A 70 -19.75 3.84 -0.04
N LEU A 71 -19.46 4.49 1.08
CA LEU A 71 -18.30 4.18 1.89
C LEU A 71 -18.37 2.76 2.48
N ALA A 72 -19.53 2.35 2.96
CA ALA A 72 -19.75 0.99 3.46
C ALA A 72 -19.55 -0.07 2.36
N LEU A 73 -20.06 0.17 1.15
CA LEU A 73 -19.85 -0.69 -0.01
C LEU A 73 -18.39 -0.77 -0.42
N PHE A 74 -17.67 0.36 -0.40
CA PHE A 74 -16.24 0.39 -0.67
C PHE A 74 -15.48 -0.54 0.28
N TYR A 75 -15.63 -0.36 1.60
CA TYR A 75 -14.93 -1.20 2.57
C TYR A 75 -15.42 -2.65 2.58
N GLY A 76 -16.69 -2.92 2.32
CA GLY A 76 -17.19 -4.27 2.09
C GLY A 76 -16.50 -4.96 0.92
N ALA A 77 -16.29 -4.23 -0.18
CA ALA A 77 -15.56 -4.72 -1.35
C ALA A 77 -14.07 -4.93 -1.04
N VAL A 78 -13.43 -4.03 -0.29
CA VAL A 78 -12.04 -4.19 0.19
C VAL A 78 -11.87 -5.47 1.01
N VAL A 79 -12.75 -5.71 1.97
CA VAL A 79 -12.73 -6.92 2.80
C VAL A 79 -12.90 -8.16 1.96
N THR A 80 -13.87 -8.16 1.05
CA THR A 80 -14.13 -9.26 0.11
C THR A 80 -12.90 -9.58 -0.73
N ALA A 81 -12.24 -8.56 -1.28
CA ALA A 81 -11.01 -8.71 -2.04
C ALA A 81 -9.86 -9.29 -1.21
N ARG A 82 -9.72 -8.88 0.05
CA ARG A 82 -8.70 -9.42 0.97
C ARG A 82 -8.93 -10.89 1.28
N LEU A 83 -10.16 -11.31 1.49
CA LEU A 83 -10.51 -12.71 1.72
C LEU A 83 -10.24 -13.56 0.47
N ALA A 84 -10.54 -13.04 -0.72
CA ALA A 84 -10.27 -13.72 -1.98
C ALA A 84 -8.76 -13.70 -2.36
N GLY A 85 -7.98 -12.78 -1.81
CA GLY A 85 -6.59 -12.54 -2.20
C GLY A 85 -5.69 -13.75 -2.05
N SER A 86 -5.85 -14.54 -0.98
CA SER A 86 -5.10 -15.79 -0.77
C SER A 86 -5.39 -16.81 -1.87
N ALA A 87 -6.64 -16.99 -2.25
CA ALA A 87 -7.05 -17.91 -3.31
C ALA A 87 -6.56 -17.44 -4.70
N LEU A 88 -6.53 -16.13 -4.95
CA LEU A 88 -5.98 -15.59 -6.19
C LEU A 88 -4.48 -15.89 -6.33
N LEU A 89 -3.73 -15.72 -5.25
CA LEU A 89 -2.27 -15.94 -5.23
C LEU A 89 -1.86 -17.40 -5.36
N THR A 90 -2.76 -18.37 -5.17
CA THR A 90 -2.50 -19.78 -5.48
C THR A 90 -2.56 -20.08 -6.97
N ARG A 91 -3.29 -19.27 -7.74
CA ARG A 91 -3.52 -19.50 -9.19
C ARG A 91 -2.75 -18.54 -10.09
N PHE A 92 -2.45 -17.34 -9.60
CA PHE A 92 -1.85 -16.27 -10.40
C PHE A 92 -0.59 -15.72 -9.72
N THR A 93 0.32 -15.16 -10.53
CA THR A 93 1.51 -14.49 -10.01
C THR A 93 1.13 -13.19 -9.29
N ARG A 94 1.91 -12.82 -8.27
CA ARG A 94 1.71 -11.54 -7.53
C ARG A 94 1.63 -10.33 -8.44
N VAL A 95 2.47 -10.31 -9.49
CA VAL A 95 2.50 -9.20 -10.46
C VAL A 95 1.23 -9.14 -11.30
N ALA A 96 0.72 -10.29 -11.74
CA ALA A 96 -0.54 -10.34 -12.49
C ALA A 96 -1.71 -9.87 -11.62
N VAL A 97 -1.82 -10.39 -10.39
CA VAL A 97 -2.87 -9.97 -9.45
C VAL A 97 -2.78 -8.47 -9.17
N LEU A 98 -1.59 -7.93 -8.90
CA LEU A 98 -1.40 -6.51 -8.62
C LEU A 98 -1.82 -5.63 -9.83
N ARG A 99 -1.39 -5.99 -11.04
CA ARG A 99 -1.73 -5.22 -12.25
C ARG A 99 -3.22 -5.23 -12.54
N THR A 100 -3.86 -6.39 -12.46
CA THR A 100 -5.31 -6.50 -12.69
C THR A 100 -6.10 -5.77 -11.61
N SER A 101 -5.69 -5.86 -10.36
CA SER A 101 -6.33 -5.15 -9.24
C SER A 101 -6.22 -3.63 -9.40
N LEU A 102 -5.05 -3.11 -9.75
CA LEU A 102 -4.87 -1.68 -10.03
C LEU A 102 -5.69 -1.21 -11.23
N ALA A 103 -5.79 -2.02 -12.29
CA ALA A 103 -6.63 -1.71 -13.44
C ALA A 103 -8.12 -1.67 -13.07
N ILE A 104 -8.60 -2.64 -12.28
CA ILE A 104 -9.98 -2.66 -11.77
C ILE A 104 -10.25 -1.44 -10.89
N ALA A 105 -9.34 -1.09 -9.98
CA ALA A 105 -9.46 0.11 -9.15
C ALA A 105 -9.54 1.39 -10.02
N ALA A 106 -8.67 1.52 -11.01
CA ALA A 106 -8.67 2.67 -11.92
C ALA A 106 -9.98 2.78 -12.71
N VAL A 107 -10.49 1.67 -13.25
CA VAL A 107 -11.80 1.63 -13.93
C VAL A 107 -12.91 2.03 -12.94
N GLY A 108 -12.88 1.52 -11.71
CA GLY A 108 -13.85 1.87 -10.67
C GLY A 108 -13.85 3.37 -10.38
N ILE A 109 -12.67 3.97 -10.14
CA ILE A 109 -12.52 5.42 -9.90
C ILE A 109 -13.05 6.22 -11.09
N LEU A 110 -12.62 5.87 -12.31
CA LEU A 110 -13.08 6.56 -13.51
C LEU A 110 -14.59 6.47 -13.70
N THR A 111 -15.19 5.33 -13.39
CA THR A 111 -16.65 5.14 -13.44
C THR A 111 -17.35 6.07 -12.44
N VAL A 112 -16.89 6.13 -11.20
CA VAL A 112 -17.46 7.04 -10.19
C VAL A 112 -17.32 8.51 -10.61
N VAL A 113 -16.19 8.88 -11.19
CA VAL A 113 -15.90 10.27 -11.53
C VAL A 113 -16.60 10.72 -12.82
N LEU A 114 -16.60 9.90 -13.86
CA LEU A 114 -17.00 10.30 -15.21
C LEU A 114 -18.45 9.96 -15.55
N VAL A 115 -19.00 8.90 -14.97
CA VAL A 115 -20.33 8.43 -15.36
C VAL A 115 -21.38 8.90 -14.35
N PRO A 116 -22.37 9.71 -14.77
CA PRO A 116 -23.44 10.17 -13.88
C PRO A 116 -24.45 9.06 -13.60
N GLY A 117 -25.09 9.16 -12.43
CA GLY A 117 -26.18 8.28 -12.03
C GLY A 117 -25.83 7.35 -10.86
N PRO A 118 -26.83 6.88 -10.10
CA PRO A 118 -26.63 6.09 -8.90
C PRO A 118 -26.02 4.71 -9.17
N VAL A 119 -26.42 4.05 -10.26
CA VAL A 119 -25.95 2.71 -10.62
C VAL A 119 -24.45 2.72 -10.95
N PRO A 120 -23.92 3.58 -11.83
CA PRO A 120 -22.48 3.70 -12.05
C PRO A 120 -21.68 4.04 -10.78
N MET A 121 -22.20 4.89 -9.89
CA MET A 121 -21.58 5.21 -8.62
C MET A 121 -21.41 3.95 -7.75
N ILE A 122 -22.45 3.12 -7.63
CA ILE A 122 -22.42 1.86 -6.86
C ILE A 122 -21.40 0.90 -7.47
N VAL A 123 -21.51 0.63 -8.77
CA VAL A 123 -20.64 -0.32 -9.48
C VAL A 123 -19.18 0.15 -9.42
N GLY A 124 -18.94 1.41 -9.71
CA GLY A 124 -17.59 1.99 -9.68
C GLY A 124 -16.97 1.93 -8.29
N THR A 125 -17.74 2.23 -7.24
CA THR A 125 -17.27 2.14 -5.85
C THR A 125 -16.90 0.70 -5.46
N ILE A 126 -17.72 -0.29 -5.84
CA ILE A 126 -17.42 -1.70 -5.59
C ILE A 126 -16.15 -2.12 -6.36
N LEU A 127 -16.02 -1.77 -7.64
CA LEU A 127 -14.82 -2.06 -8.43
C LEU A 127 -13.57 -1.41 -7.82
N TRP A 128 -13.67 -0.17 -7.37
CA TRP A 128 -12.58 0.53 -6.69
C TRP A 128 -12.14 -0.22 -5.42
N GLY A 129 -13.07 -0.60 -4.54
CA GLY A 129 -12.78 -1.37 -3.33
C GLY A 129 -12.18 -2.75 -3.62
N LEU A 130 -12.75 -3.49 -4.59
CA LEU A 130 -12.21 -4.80 -4.99
C LEU A 130 -10.78 -4.68 -5.53
N GLY A 131 -10.52 -3.65 -6.33
CA GLY A 131 -9.21 -3.46 -6.92
C GLY A 131 -8.15 -2.99 -5.91
N SER A 132 -8.50 -2.16 -4.92
CA SER A 132 -7.53 -1.66 -3.93
C SER A 132 -7.21 -2.68 -2.83
N GLY A 133 -8.18 -3.51 -2.43
CA GLY A 133 -8.09 -4.32 -1.21
C GLY A 133 -6.97 -5.34 -1.15
N VAL A 134 -6.49 -5.88 -2.28
CA VAL A 134 -5.39 -6.87 -2.32
C VAL A 134 -4.00 -6.26 -2.47
N CYS A 135 -3.90 -4.97 -2.82
CA CYS A 135 -2.61 -4.35 -3.12
C CYS A 135 -1.69 -4.31 -1.91
N TRP A 136 -2.19 -3.88 -0.76
CA TRP A 136 -1.40 -3.79 0.48
C TRP A 136 -0.87 -5.15 0.96
N PRO A 137 -1.67 -6.21 1.11
CA PRO A 137 -1.18 -7.53 1.51
C PRO A 137 -0.11 -8.09 0.56
N ILE A 138 -0.26 -7.87 -0.74
CA ILE A 138 0.71 -8.36 -1.74
C ILE A 138 2.07 -7.66 -1.59
N THR A 139 2.08 -6.34 -1.38
CA THR A 139 3.33 -5.60 -1.24
C THR A 139 4.06 -5.95 0.06
N ILE A 140 3.35 -6.12 1.18
CA ILE A 140 3.93 -6.58 2.43
C ILE A 140 4.50 -7.99 2.29
N SER A 141 3.77 -8.90 1.64
CA SER A 141 4.25 -10.25 1.35
C SER A 141 5.52 -10.23 0.47
N ALA A 142 5.59 -9.34 -0.53
CA ALA A 142 6.78 -9.20 -1.36
C ALA A 142 7.98 -8.62 -0.60
N ALA A 143 7.76 -7.75 0.38
CA ALA A 143 8.81 -7.23 1.25
C ALA A 143 9.39 -8.33 2.16
N ALA A 144 8.57 -9.30 2.55
CA ALA A 144 8.96 -10.40 3.43
C ALA A 144 9.74 -11.55 2.73
N ASP A 145 9.92 -11.54 1.40
CA ASP A 145 10.53 -12.65 0.65
C ASP A 145 11.96 -12.98 1.07
N ARG A 146 12.72 -11.99 1.57
CA ARG A 146 14.11 -12.19 2.01
C ARG A 146 14.14 -12.53 3.50
N HIS A 147 14.20 -13.80 3.86
CA HIS A 147 14.14 -14.25 5.26
C HIS A 147 15.13 -13.53 6.19
N GLU A 148 16.38 -13.27 5.73
CA GLU A 148 17.40 -12.61 6.55
C GLU A 148 17.11 -11.13 6.87
N THR A 149 16.38 -10.44 6.00
CA THR A 149 16.10 -9.01 6.11
C THR A 149 14.62 -8.69 6.24
N ALA A 150 13.74 -9.71 6.20
CA ALA A 150 12.29 -9.59 6.12
C ALA A 150 11.72 -8.57 7.12
N ALA A 151 12.09 -8.65 8.38
CA ALA A 151 11.57 -7.73 9.40
C ALA A 151 11.92 -6.27 9.12
N ARG A 152 13.13 -6.00 8.62
CA ARG A 152 13.59 -4.63 8.28
C ARG A 152 12.93 -4.14 7.00
N ASP A 153 12.81 -4.99 5.99
CA ASP A 153 12.21 -4.66 4.70
C ASP A 153 10.72 -4.36 4.88
N VAL A 154 9.99 -5.22 5.61
CA VAL A 154 8.58 -5.00 5.95
C VAL A 154 8.40 -3.73 6.77
N ALA A 155 9.23 -3.49 7.78
CA ALA A 155 9.14 -2.27 8.58
C ALA A 155 9.33 -1.01 7.72
N THR A 156 10.31 -1.02 6.80
CA THR A 156 10.57 0.11 5.89
C THR A 156 9.43 0.32 4.91
N VAL A 157 8.94 -0.76 4.26
CA VAL A 157 7.81 -0.69 3.33
C VAL A 157 6.54 -0.21 4.03
N SER A 158 6.28 -0.70 5.25
CA SER A 158 5.13 -0.25 6.06
C SER A 158 5.26 1.21 6.46
N ALA A 159 6.45 1.67 6.86
CA ALA A 159 6.68 3.06 7.19
C ALA A 159 6.39 3.98 5.99
N ILE A 160 6.87 3.62 4.79
CA ILE A 160 6.57 4.35 3.55
C ILE A 160 5.07 4.30 3.25
N GLY A 161 4.44 3.14 3.38
CA GLY A 161 3.01 2.98 3.14
C GLY A 161 2.14 3.81 4.08
N TYR A 162 2.43 3.80 5.38
CA TYR A 162 1.67 4.58 6.37
C TYR A 162 1.80 6.10 6.18
N THR A 163 2.87 6.60 5.53
CA THR A 163 2.94 8.02 5.20
C THR A 163 1.81 8.45 4.27
N SER A 164 1.25 7.54 3.45
CA SER A 164 0.08 7.84 2.61
C SER A 164 -1.17 8.18 3.43
N MET A 165 -1.38 7.50 4.54
CA MET A 165 -2.53 7.74 5.44
C MET A 165 -2.38 9.06 6.20
N LEU A 166 -1.16 9.46 6.51
CA LEU A 166 -0.89 10.73 7.21
C LEU A 166 -0.93 11.92 6.24
N LEU A 167 -0.31 11.78 5.07
CA LEU A 167 -0.16 12.88 4.12
C LEU A 167 -1.30 12.97 3.10
N GLY A 168 -2.02 11.85 2.86
CA GLY A 168 -3.12 11.80 1.90
C GLY A 168 -4.20 12.85 2.16
N PRO A 169 -4.84 12.89 3.34
CA PRO A 169 -5.88 13.87 3.64
C PRO A 169 -5.40 15.31 3.49
N MET A 170 -4.18 15.61 3.94
CA MET A 170 -3.59 16.94 3.80
C MET A 170 -3.33 17.32 2.34
N ALA A 171 -2.77 16.41 1.54
CA ALA A 171 -2.49 16.66 0.12
C ALA A 171 -3.78 16.90 -0.67
N PHE A 172 -4.80 16.08 -0.47
CA PHE A 172 -6.11 16.24 -1.12
C PHE A 172 -6.81 17.52 -0.65
N GLY A 173 -6.73 17.88 0.63
CA GLY A 173 -7.29 19.14 1.15
C GLY A 173 -6.66 20.38 0.52
N VAL A 174 -5.33 20.40 0.41
CA VAL A 174 -4.62 21.51 -0.24
C VAL A 174 -4.96 21.60 -1.74
N LEU A 175 -4.97 20.46 -2.44
CA LEU A 175 -5.34 20.42 -3.87
C LEU A 175 -6.79 20.89 -4.08
N GLY A 176 -7.74 20.38 -3.29
CA GLY A 176 -9.15 20.78 -3.37
C GLY A 176 -9.33 22.28 -3.13
N SER A 177 -8.70 22.84 -2.10
CA SER A 177 -8.75 24.27 -1.81
C SER A 177 -8.11 25.15 -2.88
N ALA A 178 -7.05 24.67 -3.54
CA ALA A 178 -6.39 25.38 -4.63
C ALA A 178 -7.24 25.40 -5.91
N MET A 179 -7.92 24.30 -6.21
CA MET A 179 -8.84 24.20 -7.36
C MET A 179 -10.08 25.06 -7.14
N PHE A 180 -10.66 25.06 -5.95
CA PHE A 180 -11.81 25.88 -5.59
C PHE A 180 -11.50 27.38 -5.72
N ARG A 181 -10.34 27.83 -5.22
CA ARG A 181 -9.88 29.23 -5.40
C ARG A 181 -9.68 29.65 -6.86
N ARG A 182 -9.30 28.73 -7.74
CA ARG A 182 -9.21 29.01 -9.17
C ARG A 182 -10.59 29.18 -9.82
N SER A 183 -11.56 28.35 -9.42
CA SER A 183 -12.92 28.38 -9.97
C SER A 183 -13.68 29.68 -9.64
N ILE A 184 -13.39 30.31 -8.48
CA ILE A 184 -14.02 31.57 -8.07
C ILE A 184 -13.39 32.80 -8.80
N ARG A 185 -12.17 32.68 -9.32
CA ARG A 185 -11.45 33.80 -10.00
C ARG A 185 -11.69 33.89 -11.50
N ASN A 186 -12.34 32.90 -12.09
CA ASN A 186 -12.75 32.88 -13.51
C ASN A 186 -14.25 33.09 -13.63
#